data_074728ec1db699b927911e5888edb9b5
#
_entry.id   074728ec1db699b927911e5888edb9b5
#
_cell.length_a   1.000
_cell.length_b   1.000
_cell.length_c   1.000
_cell.angle_alpha   90.00
_cell.angle_beta   90.00
_cell.angle_gamma   90.00
#
_symmetry.space_group_name_H-M   'P 1'
#
loop_
_entity.id
_entity.type
_entity.pdbx_description
1 polymer ?
#
loop_
_entity_poly.entity_id
_entity_poly.type
_entity_poly.pdbx_seq_one_letter_code
_entity_poly.pdbx_strand_id
1 'polypeptide(L)'
;MSQNDKNERIWKINGLELELDLEDADVFEKTMKAFEQMDEDGRNIDKTGKMPEFIKRYCEIYYNAFDRIFGEGTGEKIFSGKKNMRNCDEVWDSFIGFMQVAVKKANARRLQLSGKYMPNRDQNRKQRRKKRKKNFNTYNGGKNR
;
A
#
# COMPACT_ATOMS: atom_id res chain seq x y z
N MET A 1 -0.66 -2.58 23.47
CA MET A 1 -1.16 -2.56 22.08
C MET A 1 -2.21 -3.65 21.90
N SER A 2 -3.29 -3.34 21.26
CA SER A 2 -4.31 -4.32 20.97
C SER A 2 -3.81 -5.32 19.92
N GLN A 3 -4.35 -6.54 19.94
CA GLN A 3 -4.04 -7.56 18.92
C GLN A 3 -4.40 -7.07 17.50
N ASN A 4 -5.40 -6.19 17.38
CA ASN A 4 -5.82 -5.64 16.09
C ASN A 4 -4.72 -4.79 15.44
N ASP A 5 -4.00 -3.99 16.24
CA ASP A 5 -2.89 -3.16 15.71
C ASP A 5 -1.76 -4.04 15.17
N LYS A 6 -1.47 -5.13 15.84
CA LYS A 6 -0.46 -6.08 15.40
C LYS A 6 -0.88 -6.78 14.10
N ASN A 7 -2.15 -7.18 14.00
CA ASN A 7 -2.67 -7.85 12.81
C ASN A 7 -2.68 -6.93 11.59
N GLU A 8 -2.86 -5.62 11.78
CA GLU A 8 -2.83 -4.64 10.69
C GLU A 8 -1.45 -4.53 10.02
N ARG A 9 -0.40 -4.91 10.72
CA ARG A 9 0.97 -4.86 10.22
C ARG A 9 1.47 -6.20 9.67
N ILE A 10 0.64 -7.24 9.74
CA ILE A 10 1.05 -8.59 9.32
C ILE A 10 0.32 -8.97 8.03
N TRP A 11 1.13 -9.27 7.00
CA TRP A 11 0.63 -9.85 5.76
C TRP A 11 0.79 -11.37 5.84
N LYS A 12 -0.32 -12.07 5.70
CA LYS A 12 -0.35 -13.53 5.72
C LYS A 12 -0.36 -14.04 4.30
N ILE A 13 0.65 -14.81 3.96
CA ILE A 13 0.79 -15.37 2.61
C ILE A 13 1.45 -16.74 2.68
N ASN A 14 0.83 -17.75 2.07
CA ASN A 14 1.37 -19.10 1.93
C ASN A 14 1.90 -19.69 3.25
N GLY A 15 1.17 -19.48 4.35
CA GLY A 15 1.55 -19.96 5.67
C GLY A 15 2.57 -19.10 6.39
N LEU A 16 3.02 -18.01 5.78
CA LEU A 16 3.95 -17.07 6.39
C LEU A 16 3.22 -15.88 6.97
N GLU A 17 3.80 -15.30 8.02
CA GLU A 17 3.34 -14.04 8.61
C GLU A 17 4.48 -13.05 8.49
N LEU A 18 4.29 -12.04 7.63
CA LEU A 18 5.34 -11.05 7.33
C LEU A 18 4.90 -9.69 7.85
N GLU A 19 5.70 -9.13 8.75
CA GLU A 19 5.39 -7.84 9.35
C GLU A 19 5.88 -6.69 8.46
N LEU A 20 5.01 -5.70 8.26
CA LEU A 20 5.34 -4.48 7.53
C LEU A 20 4.62 -3.30 8.17
N ASP A 21 5.39 -2.45 8.86
CA ASP A 21 4.87 -1.25 9.51
C ASP A 21 5.08 -0.05 8.60
N LEU A 22 4.06 0.30 7.81
CA LEU A 22 4.13 1.40 6.85
C LEU A 22 4.05 2.79 7.53
N GLU A 23 3.84 2.83 8.83
CA GLU A 23 3.88 4.08 9.59
C GLU A 23 5.29 4.40 10.09
N ASP A 24 6.23 3.48 9.97
CA ASP A 24 7.63 3.71 10.25
C ASP A 24 8.30 4.34 9.03
N ALA A 25 8.97 5.48 9.23
CA ALA A 25 9.55 6.26 8.13
C ALA A 25 10.58 5.46 7.32
N ASP A 26 11.45 4.73 8.01
CA ASP A 26 12.50 3.95 7.35
C ASP A 26 11.91 2.78 6.56
N VAL A 27 10.92 2.11 7.13
CA VAL A 27 10.22 1.00 6.47
C VAL A 27 9.47 1.50 5.24
N PHE A 28 8.77 2.61 5.36
CA PHE A 28 8.03 3.21 4.24
C PHE A 28 8.98 3.59 3.10
N GLU A 29 10.09 4.27 3.42
CA GLU A 29 11.08 4.67 2.41
C GLU A 29 11.69 3.46 1.70
N LYS A 30 12.06 2.44 2.46
CA LYS A 30 12.60 1.19 1.91
C LYS A 30 11.61 0.50 0.98
N THR A 31 10.32 0.50 1.36
CA THR A 31 9.25 -0.10 0.55
C THR A 31 9.06 0.67 -0.75
N MET A 32 9.06 2.01 -0.70
CA MET A 32 8.91 2.83 -1.89
C MET A 32 10.10 2.68 -2.83
N LYS A 33 11.32 2.59 -2.30
CA LYS A 33 12.52 2.32 -3.11
C LYS A 33 12.45 0.96 -3.78
N ALA A 34 11.89 -0.04 -3.09
CA ALA A 34 11.70 -1.36 -3.68
C ALA A 34 10.73 -1.31 -4.86
N PHE A 35 9.66 -0.53 -4.75
CA PHE A 35 8.71 -0.33 -5.85
C PHE A 35 9.36 0.38 -7.03
N GLU A 36 10.15 1.42 -6.79
CA GLU A 36 10.87 2.12 -7.85
C GLU A 36 11.83 1.20 -8.58
N GLN A 37 12.58 0.38 -7.85
CA GLN A 37 13.50 -0.57 -8.43
C GLN A 37 12.77 -1.67 -9.21
N MET A 38 11.65 -2.13 -8.70
CA MET A 38 10.81 -3.10 -9.39
C MET A 38 10.30 -2.56 -10.74
N ASP A 39 9.86 -1.31 -10.75
CA ASP A 39 9.41 -0.64 -11.97
C ASP A 39 10.54 -0.52 -12.99
N GLU A 40 11.72 -0.13 -12.55
CA GLU A 40 12.91 -0.05 -13.39
C GLU A 40 13.30 -1.43 -13.93
N ASP A 41 13.34 -2.44 -13.07
CA ASP A 41 13.67 -3.81 -13.47
C ASP A 41 12.67 -4.32 -14.53
N GLY A 42 11.39 -4.00 -14.36
CA GLY A 42 10.35 -4.38 -15.31
C GLY A 42 10.52 -3.70 -16.67
N ARG A 43 10.90 -2.43 -16.67
CA ARG A 43 11.14 -1.68 -17.93
C ARG A 43 12.38 -2.19 -18.65
N ASN A 44 13.38 -2.64 -17.93
CA ASN A 44 14.66 -3.07 -18.48
C ASN A 44 14.75 -4.60 -18.68
N ILE A 45 13.64 -5.32 -18.49
CA ILE A 45 13.66 -6.77 -18.60
C ILE A 45 14.07 -7.20 -20.00
N ASP A 46 15.01 -8.15 -20.07
CA ASP A 46 15.44 -8.74 -21.34
C ASP A 46 14.35 -9.67 -21.86
N LYS A 47 13.82 -9.34 -23.03
CA LYS A 47 12.74 -10.10 -23.69
C LYS A 47 13.28 -11.08 -24.71
N THR A 48 14.60 -11.17 -24.88
CA THR A 48 15.23 -12.11 -25.80
C THR A 48 15.37 -13.48 -25.15
N GLY A 49 15.66 -14.47 -25.97
CA GLY A 49 15.84 -15.84 -25.51
C GLY A 49 14.56 -16.64 -25.50
N LYS A 50 14.63 -17.82 -24.89
CA LYS A 50 13.51 -18.75 -24.82
C LYS A 50 12.53 -18.34 -23.73
N MET A 51 11.27 -18.72 -23.90
CA MET A 51 10.21 -18.38 -22.93
C MET A 51 10.53 -18.80 -21.49
N PRO A 52 11.06 -20.00 -21.21
CA PRO A 52 11.40 -20.35 -19.83
C PRO A 52 12.39 -19.37 -19.18
N GLU A 53 13.35 -18.86 -19.94
CA GLU A 53 14.33 -17.88 -19.44
C GLU A 53 13.67 -16.56 -19.12
N PHE A 54 12.75 -16.11 -19.97
CA PHE A 54 11.97 -14.90 -19.73
C PHE A 54 11.12 -15.05 -18.47
N ILE A 55 10.45 -16.18 -18.30
CA ILE A 55 9.64 -16.46 -17.11
C ILE A 55 10.48 -16.34 -15.84
N LYS A 56 11.69 -16.90 -15.86
CA LYS A 56 12.61 -16.81 -14.71
C LYS A 56 12.98 -15.35 -14.40
N ARG A 57 13.34 -14.58 -15.43
CA ARG A 57 13.68 -13.15 -15.24
C ARG A 57 12.50 -12.35 -14.71
N TYR A 58 11.31 -12.61 -15.23
CA TYR A 58 10.08 -11.97 -14.76
C TYR A 58 9.83 -12.27 -13.28
N CYS A 59 9.92 -13.54 -12.90
CA CYS A 59 9.70 -13.94 -11.51
C CYS A 59 10.76 -13.39 -10.56
N GLU A 60 12.01 -13.30 -11.01
CA GLU A 60 13.10 -12.76 -10.21
C GLU A 60 12.86 -11.31 -9.81
N ILE A 61 12.14 -10.54 -10.61
CA ILE A 61 11.75 -9.16 -10.26
C ILE A 61 10.92 -9.16 -8.97
N TYR A 62 9.97 -10.08 -8.86
CA TYR A 62 9.14 -10.22 -7.65
C TYR A 62 9.95 -10.73 -6.46
N TYR A 63 10.80 -11.72 -6.68
CA TYR A 63 11.69 -12.23 -5.64
C TYR A 63 12.54 -11.11 -5.06
N ASN A 64 13.15 -10.32 -5.92
CA ASN A 64 14.01 -9.22 -5.51
C ASN A 64 13.22 -8.13 -4.79
N ALA A 65 12.02 -7.83 -5.25
CA ALA A 65 11.16 -6.83 -4.59
C ALA A 65 10.82 -7.24 -3.17
N PHE A 66 10.40 -8.48 -2.94
CA PHE A 66 10.09 -8.97 -1.61
C PHE A 66 11.33 -9.05 -0.71
N ASP A 67 12.47 -9.42 -1.27
CA ASP A 67 13.73 -9.41 -0.52
C ASP A 67 14.11 -8.01 -0.05
N ARG A 68 13.88 -7.01 -0.90
CA ARG A 68 14.15 -5.61 -0.54
C ARG A 68 13.19 -5.08 0.52
N ILE A 69 11.94 -5.51 0.48
CA ILE A 69 10.91 -5.04 1.42
C ILE A 69 11.03 -5.73 2.79
N PHE A 70 11.14 -7.05 2.80
CA PHE A 70 11.07 -7.86 4.02
C PHE A 70 12.41 -8.42 4.49
N GLY A 71 13.41 -8.43 3.62
CA GLY A 71 14.73 -8.99 3.91
C GLY A 71 15.11 -10.10 2.97
N GLU A 72 16.42 -10.34 2.86
CA GLU A 72 16.98 -11.34 1.96
C GLU A 72 16.42 -12.72 2.24
N GLY A 73 16.06 -13.43 1.17
CA GLY A 73 15.50 -14.78 1.25
C GLY A 73 13.98 -14.84 1.38
N THR A 74 13.30 -13.70 1.54
CA THR A 74 11.84 -13.67 1.68
C THR A 74 11.14 -14.16 0.42
N GLY A 75 11.60 -13.74 -0.75
CA GLY A 75 11.02 -14.20 -2.01
C GLY A 75 11.05 -15.71 -2.13
N GLU A 76 12.18 -16.32 -1.80
CA GLU A 76 12.33 -17.78 -1.79
C GLU A 76 11.33 -18.45 -0.85
N LYS A 77 11.13 -17.89 0.32
CA LYS A 77 10.17 -18.42 1.30
C LYS A 77 8.72 -18.32 0.80
N ILE A 78 8.37 -17.17 0.20
CA ILE A 78 7.00 -16.95 -0.29
C ILE A 78 6.68 -17.91 -1.44
N PHE A 79 7.58 -18.04 -2.40
CA PHE A 79 7.34 -18.78 -3.65
C PHE A 79 7.84 -20.23 -3.62
N SER A 80 8.56 -20.61 -2.57
CA SER A 80 9.17 -21.95 -2.42
C SER A 80 10.06 -22.33 -3.61
N GLY A 81 10.79 -21.35 -4.12
CA GLY A 81 11.71 -21.54 -5.23
C GLY A 81 11.06 -21.67 -6.60
N LYS A 82 9.74 -21.60 -6.68
CA LYS A 82 9.02 -21.75 -7.95
C LYS A 82 9.03 -20.47 -8.76
N LYS A 83 9.22 -20.59 -10.05
CA LYS A 83 9.20 -19.49 -11.00
C LYS A 83 7.96 -19.60 -11.89
N ASN A 84 6.84 -19.08 -11.42
CA ASN A 84 5.56 -19.10 -12.12
C ASN A 84 4.99 -17.68 -12.16
N MET A 85 4.83 -17.12 -13.37
CA MET A 85 4.41 -15.74 -13.56
C MET A 85 3.04 -15.46 -12.94
N ARG A 86 2.07 -16.36 -13.14
CA ARG A 86 0.72 -16.18 -12.60
C ARG A 86 0.74 -16.15 -11.08
N ASN A 87 1.48 -17.06 -10.46
CA ASN A 87 1.62 -17.09 -9.01
C ASN A 87 2.28 -15.82 -8.47
N CYS A 88 3.32 -15.34 -9.15
CA CYS A 88 3.96 -14.08 -8.78
C CYS A 88 2.98 -12.91 -8.85
N ASP A 89 2.20 -12.83 -9.92
CA ASP A 89 1.19 -11.77 -10.09
C ASP A 89 0.12 -11.82 -8.99
N GLU A 90 -0.36 -13.02 -8.68
CA GLU A 90 -1.39 -13.22 -7.65
C GLU A 90 -0.88 -12.85 -6.26
N VAL A 91 0.33 -13.26 -5.93
CA VAL A 91 0.95 -12.93 -4.64
C VAL A 91 1.17 -11.43 -4.52
N TRP A 92 1.65 -10.80 -5.59
CA TRP A 92 1.85 -9.35 -5.62
C TRP A 92 0.54 -8.60 -5.45
N ASP A 93 -0.51 -9.04 -6.12
CA ASP A 93 -1.85 -8.46 -5.98
C ASP A 93 -2.35 -8.55 -4.53
N SER A 94 -2.13 -9.70 -3.89
CA SER A 94 -2.44 -9.88 -2.48
C SER A 94 -1.67 -8.89 -1.59
N PHE A 95 -0.39 -8.69 -1.88
CA PHE A 95 0.45 -7.76 -1.15
C PHE A 95 -0.04 -6.31 -1.31
N ILE A 96 -0.37 -5.91 -2.52
CA ILE A 96 -0.90 -4.57 -2.79
C ILE A 96 -2.21 -4.35 -2.04
N GLY A 97 -3.10 -5.35 -2.03
CA GLY A 97 -4.34 -5.29 -1.25
C GLY A 97 -4.08 -5.11 0.24
N PHE A 98 -3.12 -5.84 0.79
CA PHE A 98 -2.70 -5.69 2.17
C PHE A 98 -2.22 -4.27 2.46
N MET A 99 -1.38 -3.70 1.59
CA MET A 99 -0.86 -2.35 1.77
C MET A 99 -1.96 -1.30 1.74
N GLN A 100 -2.91 -1.42 0.81
CA GLN A 100 -4.02 -0.49 0.69
C GLN A 100 -4.87 -0.47 1.96
N VAL A 101 -5.17 -1.63 2.51
CA VAL A 101 -5.94 -1.76 3.76
C VAL A 101 -5.15 -1.18 4.93
N ALA A 102 -3.85 -1.48 5.02
CA ALA A 102 -2.99 -0.97 6.08
C ALA A 102 -2.91 0.56 6.09
N VAL A 103 -2.74 1.17 4.92
CA VAL A 103 -2.69 2.64 4.78
C VAL A 103 -4.03 3.26 5.15
N LYS A 104 -5.13 2.67 4.71
CA LYS A 104 -6.48 3.15 5.02
C LYS A 104 -6.75 3.14 6.52
N LYS A 105 -6.38 2.05 7.19
CA LYS A 105 -6.54 1.93 8.65
C LYS A 105 -5.64 2.89 9.42
N ALA A 106 -4.41 3.09 8.96
CA ALA A 106 -3.49 4.06 9.56
C ALA A 106 -4.03 5.48 9.45
N ASN A 107 -4.57 5.84 8.30
CA ASN A 107 -5.18 7.15 8.09
C ASN A 107 -6.41 7.36 8.98
N ALA A 108 -7.26 6.34 9.10
CA ALA A 108 -8.45 6.38 9.98
C ALA A 108 -8.03 6.57 11.44
N ARG A 109 -6.98 5.88 11.88
CA ARG A 109 -6.45 6.01 13.24
C ARG A 109 -5.92 7.41 13.52
N ARG A 110 -5.20 8.01 12.57
CA ARG A 110 -4.71 9.39 12.69
C ARG A 110 -5.84 10.40 12.76
N LEU A 111 -6.91 10.18 12.00
CA LEU A 111 -8.10 11.03 12.07
C LEU A 111 -8.74 10.98 13.46
N GLN A 112 -8.83 9.80 14.06
CA GLN A 112 -9.34 9.66 15.43
C GLN A 112 -8.46 10.38 16.43
N LEU A 113 -7.15 10.23 16.32
CA LEU A 113 -6.19 10.92 17.20
C LEU A 113 -6.26 12.44 17.02
N SER A 114 -6.36 12.90 15.78
CA SER A 114 -6.53 14.31 15.47
C SER A 114 -7.81 14.87 16.08
N GLY A 115 -8.91 14.12 15.98
CA GLY A 115 -10.18 14.49 16.60
C GLY A 115 -10.13 14.52 18.12
N LYS A 116 -9.30 13.67 18.74
CA LYS A 116 -9.13 13.62 20.19
C LYS A 116 -8.27 14.75 20.74
N TYR A 117 -7.17 15.07 20.06
CA TYR A 117 -6.20 16.06 20.54
C TYR A 117 -6.35 17.44 19.90
N MET A 118 -7.01 17.52 18.74
CA MET A 118 -7.36 18.74 18.04
C MET A 118 -8.85 18.72 17.66
N PRO A 119 -9.76 18.65 18.65
CA PRO A 119 -11.15 18.25 18.39
C PRO A 119 -11.94 19.20 17.47
N ASN A 120 -11.51 20.45 17.34
CA ASN A 120 -12.30 21.46 16.63
C ASN A 120 -11.84 21.74 15.21
N ARG A 121 -10.71 21.19 14.78
CA ARG A 121 -10.07 21.57 13.51
C ARG A 121 -10.82 21.06 12.28
N ASP A 122 -11.10 19.78 12.24
CA ASP A 122 -11.78 19.16 11.07
C ASP A 122 -13.27 19.43 11.08
N GLN A 123 -13.90 19.44 12.26
CA GLN A 123 -15.29 19.79 12.40
C GLN A 123 -15.55 21.22 11.96
N ASN A 124 -14.67 22.15 12.31
CA ASN A 124 -14.75 23.53 11.89
C ASN A 124 -14.63 23.68 10.37
N ARG A 125 -13.77 22.90 9.73
CA ARG A 125 -13.65 22.88 8.27
C ARG A 125 -14.96 22.42 7.61
N LYS A 126 -15.54 21.35 8.10
CA LYS A 126 -16.81 20.81 7.58
C LYS A 126 -17.94 21.80 7.77
N GLN A 127 -18.02 22.44 8.94
CA GLN A 127 -19.02 23.46 9.24
C GLN A 127 -18.85 24.69 8.33
N ARG A 128 -17.61 25.14 8.11
CA ARG A 128 -17.33 26.24 7.19
C ARG A 128 -17.76 25.93 5.78
N ARG A 129 -17.49 24.71 5.29
CA ARG A 129 -17.92 24.26 3.96
C ARG A 129 -19.43 24.22 3.84
N LYS A 130 -20.13 23.72 4.85
CA LYS A 130 -21.59 23.67 4.88
C LYS A 130 -22.19 25.09 4.87
N LYS A 131 -21.62 26.00 5.65
CA LYS A 131 -22.07 27.42 5.69
C LYS A 131 -21.84 28.08 4.34
N ARG A 132 -20.72 27.85 3.68
CA ARG A 132 -20.46 28.41 2.35
C ARG A 132 -21.45 27.92 1.31
N LYS A 133 -21.74 26.61 1.29
CA LYS A 133 -22.72 26.03 0.40
C LYS A 133 -24.12 26.60 0.64
N LYS A 134 -24.49 26.73 1.91
CA LYS A 134 -25.81 27.27 2.30
C LYS A 134 -25.97 28.72 1.86
N ASN A 135 -24.97 29.55 2.09
CA ASN A 135 -24.98 30.95 1.69
C ASN A 135 -25.00 31.10 0.16
N PHE A 136 -24.22 30.29 -0.54
CA PHE A 136 -24.19 30.29 -2.01
C PHE A 136 -25.54 29.91 -2.59
N ASN A 137 -26.19 28.86 -2.08
CA ASN A 137 -27.50 28.41 -2.55
C ASN A 137 -28.57 29.47 -2.26
N THR A 138 -28.54 30.11 -1.10
CA THR A 138 -29.48 31.19 -0.75
C THR A 138 -29.34 32.36 -1.70
N TYR A 139 -28.10 32.76 -2.00
CA TYR A 139 -27.78 33.86 -2.90
C TYR A 139 -28.29 33.56 -4.34
N ASN A 140 -27.99 32.37 -4.86
CA ASN A 140 -28.43 31.95 -6.18
C ASN A 140 -29.95 31.82 -6.28
N GLY A 141 -30.60 31.34 -5.23
CA GLY A 141 -32.05 31.27 -5.15
C GLY A 141 -32.71 32.63 -5.19
N GLY A 142 -32.09 33.63 -4.58
CA GLY A 142 -32.52 35.02 -4.61
C GLY A 142 -32.43 35.64 -6.01
N LYS A 143 -31.42 35.28 -6.79
CA LYS A 143 -31.23 35.79 -8.15
C LYS A 143 -32.21 35.23 -9.17
N ASN A 144 -32.71 34.05 -8.97
CA ASN A 144 -33.57 33.35 -9.93
C ASN A 144 -35.05 33.68 -9.74
N ARG A 145 -35.34 34.65 -8.91
CA ARG A 145 -36.71 35.18 -8.76
C ARG A 145 -36.91 36.41 -9.69
#